data_13b06cb9b67052dc648548f8bee41774
#
_entry.id   13b06cb9b67052dc648548f8bee41774
#
_cell.length_a   1.000
_cell.length_b   1.000
_cell.length_c   1.000
_cell.angle_alpha   90.00
_cell.angle_beta   90.00
_cell.angle_gamma   90.00
#
_symmetry.space_group_name_H-M   'P 1'
#
loop_
_entity.id
_entity.type
_entity.pdbx_description
1 polymer ?
#
loop_
_entity_poly.entity_id
_entity_poly.type
_entity_poly.pdbx_seq_one_letter_code
_entity_poly.pdbx_strand_id
1 'polypeptide(L)'
;MKQRNIRNRIRFAYIGMFSLFLGLVLYLIYNQDAIISIWIYTFMRMQPLKNPKTFLSESIRCWGADFLWMLSFTMFMQAILNLCGKKHFYLLFCILLGVTYEILQYAGLAIGTADIVDIVAYMLGNLLAIVIIKGHKEVHEHD
;
A
#
# COMPACT_ATOMS: atom_id res chain seq x y z
N MET A 1 -2.32 -28.63 10.06
CA MET A 1 -1.46 -27.77 9.20
C MET A 1 -2.21 -27.03 8.07
N LYS A 2 -3.03 -27.68 7.24
CA LYS A 2 -3.71 -27.04 6.08
C LYS A 2 -4.67 -25.90 6.47
N GLN A 3 -5.50 -26.07 7.51
CA GLN A 3 -6.46 -25.05 7.96
C GLN A 3 -5.79 -23.81 8.56
N ARG A 4 -4.70 -23.97 9.30
CA ARG A 4 -3.91 -22.85 9.88
C ARG A 4 -3.34 -21.97 8.79
N ASN A 5 -2.87 -22.57 7.72
CA ASN A 5 -2.32 -21.87 6.57
C ASN A 5 -3.38 -21.01 5.86
N ILE A 6 -4.60 -21.54 5.67
CA ILE A 6 -5.72 -20.79 5.06
C ILE A 6 -6.09 -19.58 5.94
N ARG A 7 -6.19 -19.75 7.26
CA ARG A 7 -6.54 -18.65 8.19
C ARG A 7 -5.55 -17.51 8.14
N ASN A 8 -4.26 -17.81 8.06
CA ASN A 8 -3.22 -16.77 7.95
C ASN A 8 -3.30 -16.02 6.62
N ARG A 9 -3.53 -16.72 5.51
CA ARG A 9 -3.74 -16.10 4.19
C ARG A 9 -4.92 -15.14 4.21
N ILE A 10 -6.03 -15.56 4.79
CA ILE A 10 -7.23 -14.71 4.92
C ILE A 10 -6.93 -13.46 5.74
N ARG A 11 -6.22 -13.57 6.87
CA ARG A 11 -5.83 -12.41 7.70
C ARG A 11 -4.97 -11.41 6.93
N PHE A 12 -3.95 -11.87 6.21
CA PHE A 12 -3.11 -10.98 5.41
C PHE A 12 -3.91 -10.33 4.27
N ALA A 13 -4.84 -11.06 3.65
CA ALA A 13 -5.74 -10.48 2.66
C ALA A 13 -6.64 -9.39 3.27
N TYR A 14 -7.19 -9.59 4.47
CA TYR A 14 -7.98 -8.56 5.17
C TYR A 14 -7.14 -7.32 5.50
N ILE A 15 -5.91 -7.47 6.00
CA ILE A 15 -5.03 -6.33 6.26
C ILE A 15 -4.73 -5.59 4.96
N GLY A 16 -4.44 -6.32 3.88
CA GLY A 16 -4.22 -5.74 2.56
C GLY A 16 -5.44 -4.96 2.06
N MET A 17 -6.63 -5.54 2.13
CA MET A 17 -7.89 -4.87 1.74
C MET A 17 -8.15 -3.60 2.56
N PHE A 18 -7.96 -3.67 3.87
CA PHE A 18 -8.16 -2.52 4.75
C PHE A 18 -7.17 -1.40 4.45
N SER A 19 -5.89 -1.73 4.25
CA SER A 19 -4.87 -0.75 3.87
C SER A 19 -5.15 -0.14 2.51
N LEU A 20 -5.59 -0.94 1.52
CA LEU A 20 -5.98 -0.46 0.20
C LEU A 20 -7.15 0.51 0.28
N PHE A 21 -8.18 0.16 1.06
CA PHE A 21 -9.34 1.01 1.27
C PHE A 21 -8.96 2.35 1.92
N LEU A 22 -8.14 2.32 2.98
CA LEU A 22 -7.64 3.55 3.61
C LEU A 22 -6.80 4.39 2.63
N GLY A 23 -5.92 3.77 1.85
CA GLY A 23 -5.12 4.44 0.83
C GLY A 23 -6.00 5.12 -0.22
N LEU A 24 -7.06 4.44 -0.67
CA LEU A 24 -8.03 5.01 -1.61
C LEU A 24 -8.78 6.20 -0.99
N VAL A 25 -9.22 6.09 0.25
CA VAL A 25 -9.91 7.19 0.96
C VAL A 25 -8.99 8.40 1.09
N LEU A 26 -7.73 8.21 1.51
CA LEU A 26 -6.75 9.30 1.57
C LEU A 26 -6.51 9.92 0.20
N TYR A 27 -6.35 9.09 -0.83
CA TYR A 27 -6.16 9.56 -2.19
C TYR A 27 -7.33 10.42 -2.68
N LEU A 28 -8.58 10.00 -2.44
CA LEU A 28 -9.77 10.75 -2.79
C LEU A 28 -9.86 12.08 -2.04
N ILE A 29 -9.50 12.11 -0.76
CA ILE A 29 -9.57 13.34 0.05
C ILE A 29 -8.50 14.34 -0.41
N TYR A 30 -7.28 13.89 -0.65
CA TYR A 30 -6.12 14.77 -0.83
C TYR A 30 -5.68 14.99 -2.28
N ASN A 31 -5.99 14.07 -3.20
CA ASN A 31 -5.65 14.14 -4.63
C ASN A 31 -6.89 14.30 -5.51
N GLN A 32 -7.71 15.31 -5.21
CA GLN A 32 -9.01 15.54 -5.86
C GLN A 32 -8.90 15.84 -7.36
N ASP A 33 -7.80 16.42 -7.79
CA ASP A 33 -7.53 16.76 -9.19
C ASP A 33 -7.02 15.57 -10.02
N ALA A 34 -6.75 14.45 -9.38
CA ALA A 34 -6.34 13.24 -10.08
C ALA A 34 -7.50 12.63 -10.89
N ILE A 35 -7.21 12.11 -12.07
CA ILE A 35 -8.19 11.54 -13.00
C ILE A 35 -9.11 10.52 -12.31
N ILE A 36 -8.54 9.64 -11.49
CA ILE A 36 -9.28 8.61 -10.75
C ILE A 36 -10.25 9.26 -9.75
N SER A 37 -9.81 10.28 -9.02
CA SER A 37 -10.66 11.00 -8.07
C SER A 37 -11.82 11.70 -8.77
N ILE A 38 -11.55 12.41 -9.86
CA ILE A 38 -12.57 13.08 -10.68
C ILE A 38 -13.60 12.05 -11.19
N TRP A 39 -13.12 10.91 -11.68
CA TRP A 39 -13.98 9.86 -12.20
C TRP A 39 -14.90 9.26 -11.10
N ILE A 40 -14.34 8.97 -9.91
CA ILE A 40 -15.10 8.44 -8.77
C ILE A 40 -16.13 9.46 -8.27
N TYR A 41 -15.75 10.73 -8.08
CA TYR A 41 -16.69 11.78 -7.65
C TYR A 41 -17.82 11.98 -8.65
N THR A 42 -17.50 11.96 -9.95
CA THR A 42 -18.51 12.08 -11.02
C THR A 42 -19.45 10.88 -11.00
N PHE A 43 -18.92 9.67 -10.91
CA PHE A 43 -19.73 8.44 -10.89
C PHE A 43 -20.61 8.36 -9.66
N MET A 44 -20.10 8.71 -8.49
CA MET A 44 -20.87 8.67 -7.23
C MET A 44 -21.74 9.92 -7.02
N ARG A 45 -21.70 10.90 -7.91
CA ARG A 45 -22.39 12.19 -7.81
C ARG A 45 -22.09 12.92 -6.48
N MET A 46 -20.87 12.79 -5.97
CA MET A 46 -20.42 13.41 -4.74
C MET A 46 -19.64 14.69 -5.05
N GLN A 47 -19.71 15.65 -4.11
CA GLN A 47 -18.83 16.81 -4.17
C GLN A 47 -17.50 16.50 -3.49
N PRO A 48 -16.36 17.02 -4.02
CA PRO A 48 -15.07 16.88 -3.38
C PRO A 48 -15.11 17.42 -1.94
N LEU A 49 -14.51 16.69 -1.03
CA LEU A 49 -14.40 17.11 0.37
C LEU A 49 -13.46 18.32 0.47
N LYS A 50 -13.84 19.32 1.28
CA LYS A 50 -12.96 20.47 1.54
C LYS A 50 -11.68 19.98 2.23
N ASN A 51 -10.55 20.19 1.57
CA ASN A 51 -9.24 19.78 2.07
C ASN A 51 -8.65 20.84 2.99
N PRO A 52 -8.41 20.56 4.28
CA PRO A 52 -7.74 21.50 5.15
C PRO A 52 -6.27 21.62 4.75
N LYS A 53 -5.84 22.82 4.37
CA LYS A 53 -4.44 23.12 4.03
C LYS A 53 -3.62 23.27 5.32
N THR A 54 -3.20 22.15 5.91
CA THR A 54 -2.28 22.13 7.05
C THR A 54 -1.00 21.39 6.64
N PHE A 55 0.12 21.63 7.33
CA PHE A 55 1.37 20.90 7.09
C PHE A 55 1.16 19.37 7.19
N LEU A 56 0.40 18.92 8.19
CA LEU A 56 0.08 17.50 8.36
C LEU A 56 -0.74 16.95 7.19
N SER A 57 -1.69 17.74 6.66
CA SER A 57 -2.50 17.33 5.51
C SER A 57 -1.67 17.19 4.24
N GLU A 58 -0.67 18.03 4.05
CA GLU A 58 0.25 17.93 2.90
C GLU A 58 1.15 16.70 2.99
N SER A 59 1.70 16.41 4.17
CA SER A 59 2.51 15.20 4.39
C SER A 59 1.71 13.92 4.16
N ILE A 60 0.48 13.84 4.69
CA ILE A 60 -0.42 12.71 4.47
C ILE A 60 -0.79 12.60 2.97
N ARG A 61 -1.00 13.73 2.30
CA ARG A 61 -1.28 13.75 0.86
C ARG A 61 -0.15 13.16 0.03
N CYS A 62 1.09 13.54 0.34
CA CYS A 62 2.24 13.13 -0.45
C CYS A 62 2.66 11.67 -0.19
N TRP A 63 2.47 11.13 1.02
CA TRP A 63 3.10 9.86 1.38
C TRP A 63 2.11 8.80 1.88
N GLY A 64 0.98 9.25 2.42
CA GLY A 64 0.06 8.35 3.12
C GLY A 64 -0.56 7.30 2.21
N ALA A 65 -0.96 7.69 1.00
CA ALA A 65 -1.54 6.78 0.04
C ALA A 65 -0.51 5.75 -0.45
N ASP A 66 0.69 6.20 -0.82
CA ASP A 66 1.76 5.35 -1.36
C ASP A 66 2.26 4.34 -0.33
N PHE A 67 2.44 4.80 0.92
CA PHE A 67 2.72 3.93 2.06
C PHE A 67 1.66 2.81 2.22
N LEU A 68 0.38 3.18 2.21
CA LEU A 68 -0.72 2.23 2.39
C LEU A 68 -0.90 1.30 1.19
N TRP A 69 -0.64 1.78 -0.02
CA TRP A 69 -0.68 0.96 -1.22
C TRP A 69 0.43 -0.08 -1.22
N MET A 70 1.66 0.30 -0.85
CA MET A 70 2.76 -0.64 -0.74
C MET A 70 2.52 -1.67 0.38
N LEU A 71 2.02 -1.23 1.55
CA LEU A 71 1.62 -2.14 2.62
C LEU A 71 0.56 -3.13 2.13
N SER A 72 -0.49 -2.65 1.46
CA SER A 72 -1.54 -3.47 0.88
C SER A 72 -0.99 -4.49 -0.11
N PHE A 73 -0.18 -4.03 -1.07
CA PHE A 73 0.40 -4.87 -2.11
C PHE A 73 1.26 -5.99 -1.50
N THR A 74 2.11 -5.65 -0.53
CA THR A 74 2.96 -6.63 0.16
C THR A 74 2.13 -7.66 0.94
N MET A 75 1.04 -7.23 1.59
CA MET A 75 0.13 -8.13 2.29
C MET A 75 -0.60 -9.07 1.34
N PHE A 76 -1.05 -8.59 0.17
CA PHE A 76 -1.65 -9.45 -0.85
C PHE A 76 -0.64 -10.46 -1.42
N MET A 77 0.57 -10.03 -1.70
CA MET A 77 1.63 -10.94 -2.16
C MET A 77 1.90 -12.02 -1.11
N GLN A 78 1.93 -11.69 0.18
CA GLN A 78 2.04 -12.67 1.25
C GLN A 78 0.84 -13.62 1.29
N ALA A 79 -0.37 -13.10 1.14
CA ALA A 79 -1.59 -13.91 1.14
C ALA A 79 -1.64 -14.89 -0.04
N ILE A 80 -1.24 -14.45 -1.24
CA ILE A 80 -1.27 -15.26 -2.46
C ILE A 80 -0.16 -16.30 -2.44
N LEU A 81 1.07 -15.87 -2.26
CA LEU A 81 2.26 -16.72 -2.39
C LEU A 81 2.44 -17.63 -1.19
N ASN A 82 1.88 -17.23 -0.01
CA ASN A 82 1.97 -17.98 1.22
C ASN A 82 3.37 -18.59 1.46
N LEU A 83 4.40 -17.78 1.19
CA LEU A 83 5.80 -18.18 1.29
C LEU A 83 6.17 -18.37 2.76
N CYS A 84 5.59 -19.40 3.38
CA CYS A 84 5.98 -19.86 4.69
C CYS A 84 7.44 -20.32 4.64
N GLY A 85 8.28 -19.49 5.15
CA GLY A 85 9.54 -19.95 5.74
C GLY A 85 10.83 -19.67 5.01
N LYS A 86 10.91 -19.41 3.72
CA LYS A 86 12.25 -19.42 3.12
C LYS A 86 12.64 -18.31 2.16
N LYS A 87 11.74 -17.48 1.65
CA LYS A 87 12.18 -16.48 0.67
C LYS A 87 11.41 -15.16 0.84
N HIS A 88 11.98 -14.22 1.57
CA HIS A 88 11.52 -12.82 1.56
C HIS A 88 11.83 -12.11 0.22
N PHE A 89 12.12 -12.86 -0.83
CA PHE A 89 12.43 -12.31 -2.15
C PHE A 89 11.26 -11.49 -2.74
N TYR A 90 10.03 -11.87 -2.44
CA TYR A 90 8.87 -11.10 -2.86
C TYR A 90 8.82 -9.69 -2.23
N LEU A 91 9.40 -9.50 -1.04
CA LEU A 91 9.50 -8.18 -0.41
C LEU A 91 10.40 -7.25 -1.22
N LEU A 92 11.54 -7.77 -1.66
CA LEU A 92 12.41 -7.03 -2.58
C LEU A 92 11.71 -6.75 -3.91
N PHE A 93 10.98 -7.73 -4.43
CA PHE A 93 10.19 -7.56 -5.66
C PHE A 93 9.14 -6.46 -5.52
N CYS A 94 8.44 -6.35 -4.40
CA CYS A 94 7.47 -5.29 -4.15
C CYS A 94 8.14 -3.91 -4.19
N ILE A 95 9.31 -3.74 -3.52
CA ILE A 95 10.05 -2.47 -3.57
C ILE A 95 10.52 -2.17 -4.99
N LEU A 96 11.08 -3.17 -5.70
CA LEU A 96 11.55 -2.97 -7.08
C LEU A 96 10.43 -2.52 -8.01
N LEU A 97 9.21 -3.02 -7.84
CA LEU A 97 8.06 -2.55 -8.63
C LEU A 97 7.73 -1.08 -8.33
N GLY A 98 7.73 -0.66 -7.05
CA GLY A 98 7.54 0.74 -6.68
C GLY A 98 8.61 1.64 -7.30
N VAL A 99 9.89 1.29 -7.11
CA VAL A 99 11.02 2.04 -7.70
C VAL A 99 10.96 2.08 -9.22
N THR A 100 10.57 0.97 -9.86
CA THR A 100 10.41 0.95 -11.32
C THR A 100 9.32 1.91 -11.77
N TYR A 101 8.23 2.01 -11.02
CA TYR A 101 7.15 2.95 -11.32
C TYR A 101 7.63 4.40 -11.26
N GLU A 102 8.41 4.77 -10.23
CA GLU A 102 9.03 6.10 -10.11
C GLU A 102 9.99 6.41 -11.27
N ILE A 103 10.78 5.42 -11.69
CA ILE A 103 11.66 5.57 -12.86
C ILE A 103 10.85 5.79 -14.13
N LEU A 104 9.73 5.10 -14.31
CA LEU A 104 8.84 5.29 -15.45
C LEU A 104 8.19 6.68 -15.45
N GLN A 105 7.81 7.20 -14.27
CA GLN A 105 7.32 8.58 -14.13
C GLN A 105 8.40 9.60 -14.47
N TYR A 106 9.62 9.39 -13.97
CA TYR A 106 10.77 10.26 -14.30
C TYR A 106 11.06 10.28 -15.79
N ALA A 107 10.92 9.14 -16.46
CA ALA A 107 11.08 9.01 -17.91
C ALA A 107 9.88 9.55 -18.72
N GLY A 108 8.80 10.00 -18.07
CA GLY A 108 7.56 10.46 -18.74
C GLY A 108 6.75 9.32 -19.36
N LEU A 109 7.02 8.07 -19.00
CA LEU A 109 6.33 6.88 -19.52
C LEU A 109 5.15 6.44 -18.66
N ALA A 110 5.03 6.96 -17.43
CA ALA A 110 3.92 6.71 -16.53
C ALA A 110 3.29 8.04 -16.08
N ILE A 111 2.01 7.98 -15.68
CA ILE A 111 1.25 9.14 -15.20
C ILE A 111 1.70 9.47 -13.78
N GLY A 112 2.00 10.74 -13.50
CA GLY A 112 2.42 11.26 -12.20
C GLY A 112 3.71 12.05 -12.28
N THR A 113 4.22 12.44 -11.13
CA THR A 113 5.51 13.12 -10.96
C THR A 113 6.40 12.24 -10.10
N ALA A 114 7.57 11.91 -10.60
CA ALA A 114 8.54 11.14 -9.82
C ALA A 114 8.96 11.89 -8.56
N ASP A 115 8.84 11.26 -7.41
CA ASP A 115 9.26 11.82 -6.12
C ASP A 115 10.04 10.78 -5.33
N ILE A 116 11.23 11.17 -4.88
CA ILE A 116 12.08 10.31 -4.03
C ILE A 116 11.40 9.97 -2.69
N VAL A 117 10.48 10.81 -2.26
CA VAL A 117 9.71 10.61 -1.04
C VAL A 117 8.73 9.44 -1.15
N ASP A 118 8.19 9.20 -2.35
CA ASP A 118 7.31 8.06 -2.61
C ASP A 118 8.08 6.75 -2.46
N ILE A 119 9.36 6.72 -2.86
CA ILE A 119 10.25 5.57 -2.62
C ILE A 119 10.42 5.32 -1.12
N VAL A 120 10.58 6.38 -0.32
CA VAL A 120 10.67 6.24 1.15
C VAL A 120 9.35 5.71 1.72
N ALA A 121 8.21 6.20 1.24
CA ALA A 121 6.90 5.71 1.64
C ALA A 121 6.72 4.22 1.30
N TYR A 122 7.15 3.77 0.12
CA TYR A 122 7.16 2.35 -0.27
C TYR A 122 8.05 1.51 0.66
N MET A 123 9.24 1.99 0.99
CA MET A 123 10.13 1.28 1.93
C MET A 123 9.49 1.13 3.31
N LEU A 124 8.89 2.19 3.85
CA LEU A 124 8.23 2.17 5.15
C LEU A 124 7.00 1.24 5.15
N GLY A 125 6.16 1.27 4.11
CA GLY A 125 5.01 0.39 3.96
C GLY A 125 5.43 -1.08 3.92
N ASN A 126 6.48 -1.40 3.17
CA ASN A 126 7.03 -2.74 3.09
C ASN A 126 7.68 -3.18 4.42
N LEU A 127 8.39 -2.28 5.12
CA LEU A 127 8.97 -2.56 6.44
C LEU A 127 7.88 -2.90 7.46
N LEU A 128 6.79 -2.13 7.50
CA LEU A 128 5.66 -2.43 8.36
C LEU A 128 5.04 -3.79 8.04
N ALA A 129 4.92 -4.13 6.75
CA ALA A 129 4.47 -5.46 6.33
C ALA A 129 5.36 -6.57 6.89
N ILE A 130 6.68 -6.40 6.83
CA ILE A 130 7.65 -7.36 7.40
C ILE A 130 7.43 -7.55 8.89
N VAL A 131 7.24 -6.46 9.63
CA VAL A 131 7.01 -6.51 11.10
C VAL A 131 5.73 -7.29 11.39
N ILE A 132 4.63 -6.99 10.69
CA ILE A 132 3.35 -7.70 10.87
C ILE A 132 3.50 -9.20 10.55
N ILE A 133 4.18 -9.56 9.46
CA ILE A 133 4.38 -10.94 9.04
C ILE A 133 5.24 -11.70 10.06
N LYS A 134 6.31 -11.08 10.57
CA LYS A 134 7.20 -11.70 11.59
C LYS A 134 6.48 -11.87 12.92
N GLY A 135 5.87 -10.83 13.46
CA GLY A 135 5.15 -10.90 14.72
C GLY A 135 4.05 -11.95 14.72
N HIS A 136 3.43 -12.20 13.56
CA HIS A 136 2.44 -13.25 13.42
C HIS A 136 3.03 -14.68 13.47
N LYS A 137 4.30 -14.86 13.10
CA LYS A 137 4.99 -16.15 13.20
C LYS A 137 5.37 -16.47 14.64
N GLU A 138 5.92 -15.49 15.36
CA GLU A 138 6.40 -15.67 16.74
C GLU A 138 5.30 -16.06 17.72
N VAL A 139 4.12 -15.43 17.63
CA VAL A 139 2.95 -15.75 18.46
C VAL A 139 2.50 -17.21 18.31
N HIS A 140 2.83 -17.85 17.19
CA HIS A 140 2.36 -19.21 16.87
C HIS A 140 3.43 -20.30 17.01
N GLU A 141 4.67 -19.95 17.35
CA GLU A 141 5.70 -20.93 17.71
C GLU A 141 5.69 -21.26 19.21
N HIS A 142 4.97 -20.46 20.02
CA HIS A 142 4.81 -20.65 21.46
C HIS A 142 3.51 -21.36 21.86
N ASP A 143 2.62 -21.68 20.93
CA ASP A 143 1.40 -22.49 21.08
C ASP A 143 1.61 -23.91 20.48
#